data_48bf4ae774df616e48bfd21d5e8c475e
#
_entry.id   48bf4ae774df616e48bfd21d5e8c475e
#
_cell.length_a   1.000
_cell.length_b   1.000
_cell.length_c   1.000
_cell.angle_alpha   90.00
_cell.angle_beta   90.00
_cell.angle_gamma   90.00
#
_symmetry.space_group_name_H-M   'P 1'
#
loop_
_entity.id
_entity.type
_entity.pdbx_description
1 polymer ?
#
loop_
_entity_poly.entity_id
_entity_poly.type
_entity_poly.pdbx_seq_one_letter_code
_entity_poly.pdbx_strand_id
1 'polypeptide(L)'
;MKYIGPFLRMNTLNPNNICSQMNFLAKESLQNIVLHSNCGICIPFSELKLKHDFADSKNFSSCTPLLCVYKKANPKLINSNKKLVWNDSKFKKEVNILGNSFMVLSLLQLIEYYEQFKDRDKNLYSYTKLYNKLCKKQLEFFATYFRNEEGVFVDKLDVSDSILSQIDFKEKNKKFNFSNQCFLMCAYYAASLLDKDDYSSNYKDFSLDILNMFLDYKNELYTLSTDEISKLCLGMNIFYRYSKDDDSKVLLLDLSELLQEKLKEKSLDNEKKVDTYCLAYLDFMLTFDNLGILKFKNLSKEIYKSLIKLYNNNLNIFIKSSDKKEIKYSCDELILYLLVLLNEYKNDKENSDKNLLIKFYRNQITNSGIILSWPEEPALNSIERYKNFSLKSEDLLDEQYFRMGSIPSPEAIEIAPVLGKYVEYNTKKQEFCNCRKSFDSNKNFFLWFLILYTLKN
;
A
#
# COMPACT_ATOMS: atom_id res chain seq x y z
N MET A 1 -24.79 11.26 8.58
CA MET A 1 -25.20 10.44 7.42
C MET A 1 -25.61 11.36 6.30
N LYS A 2 -24.82 11.45 5.22
CA LYS A 2 -25.27 12.13 4.00
C LYS A 2 -26.15 11.15 3.25
N TYR A 3 -27.43 11.41 3.15
CA TYR A 3 -28.39 10.59 2.42
C TYR A 3 -28.37 10.94 0.93
N ILE A 4 -28.06 9.99 0.11
CA ILE A 4 -28.22 10.11 -1.36
C ILE A 4 -29.50 9.36 -1.74
N GLY A 5 -30.65 9.93 -1.45
CA GLY A 5 -31.96 9.43 -1.88
C GLY A 5 -32.38 8.04 -1.37
N PRO A 6 -33.66 7.66 -1.54
CA PRO A 6 -34.22 6.42 -1.00
C PRO A 6 -33.69 5.15 -1.68
N PHE A 7 -33.16 5.24 -2.89
CA PHE A 7 -32.64 4.10 -3.66
C PHE A 7 -31.29 3.58 -3.17
N LEU A 8 -30.58 4.33 -2.33
CA LEU A 8 -29.21 4.04 -1.93
C LEU A 8 -29.11 3.51 -0.50
N ARG A 9 -30.21 3.09 0.08
CA ARG A 9 -30.26 2.40 1.37
C ARG A 9 -30.07 0.89 1.27
N MET A 10 -29.56 0.39 0.18
CA MET A 10 -29.24 -1.03 0.09
C MET A 10 -28.03 -1.35 0.95
N ASN A 11 -28.30 -1.86 2.14
CA ASN A 11 -27.30 -2.23 3.15
C ASN A 11 -26.56 -3.55 2.83
N THR A 12 -26.54 -3.97 1.59
CA THR A 12 -25.90 -5.21 1.18
C THR A 12 -24.46 -4.96 0.75
N LEU A 13 -23.60 -4.82 1.75
CA LEU A 13 -22.17 -4.86 1.48
C LEU A 13 -21.80 -6.18 0.82
N ASN A 14 -21.08 -6.12 -0.29
CA ASN A 14 -20.57 -7.30 -0.99
C ASN A 14 -19.04 -7.20 -1.18
N PRO A 15 -18.34 -8.28 -1.52
CA PRO A 15 -16.89 -8.26 -1.69
C PRO A 15 -16.38 -7.26 -2.74
N ASN A 16 -17.12 -7.04 -3.82
CA ASN A 16 -16.74 -6.05 -4.84
C ASN A 16 -16.78 -4.62 -4.27
N ASN A 17 -17.80 -4.32 -3.44
CA ASN A 17 -17.88 -3.04 -2.73
C ASN A 17 -16.71 -2.86 -1.79
N ILE A 18 -16.30 -3.92 -1.09
CA ILE A 18 -15.11 -3.88 -0.21
C ILE A 18 -13.85 -3.58 -1.03
N CYS A 19 -13.65 -4.27 -2.16
CA CYS A 19 -12.53 -3.99 -3.06
C CYS A 19 -12.52 -2.51 -3.53
N SER A 20 -13.67 -2.01 -3.99
CA SER A 20 -13.81 -0.63 -4.48
C SER A 20 -13.53 0.39 -3.38
N GLN A 21 -14.05 0.16 -2.17
CA GLN A 21 -13.81 1.02 -1.00
C GLN A 21 -12.34 1.06 -0.61
N MET A 22 -11.67 -0.09 -0.56
CA MET A 22 -10.26 -0.17 -0.19
C MET A 22 -9.36 0.45 -1.27
N ASN A 23 -9.65 0.25 -2.54
CA ASN A 23 -8.93 0.89 -3.65
C ASN A 23 -9.08 2.42 -3.61
N PHE A 24 -10.30 2.92 -3.39
CA PHE A 24 -10.56 4.35 -3.27
C PHE A 24 -9.85 4.94 -2.06
N LEU A 25 -9.93 4.29 -0.91
CA LEU A 25 -9.21 4.72 0.30
C LEU A 25 -7.70 4.78 0.05
N ALA A 26 -7.10 3.76 -0.56
CA ALA A 26 -5.67 3.74 -0.86
C ALA A 26 -5.28 4.89 -1.81
N LYS A 27 -6.03 5.10 -2.88
CA LYS A 27 -5.81 6.17 -3.86
C LYS A 27 -5.86 7.55 -3.21
N GLU A 28 -6.91 7.86 -2.48
CA GLU A 28 -7.11 9.18 -1.85
C GLU A 28 -6.10 9.42 -0.71
N SER A 29 -5.78 8.37 0.06
CA SER A 29 -4.73 8.44 1.09
C SER A 29 -3.38 8.77 0.49
N LEU A 30 -2.99 8.09 -0.59
CA LEU A 30 -1.74 8.34 -1.31
C LEU A 30 -1.71 9.78 -1.86
N GLN A 31 -2.78 10.23 -2.48
CA GLN A 31 -2.88 11.60 -3.00
C GLN A 31 -2.75 12.62 -1.86
N ASN A 32 -3.46 12.43 -0.75
CA ASN A 32 -3.37 13.31 0.42
C ASN A 32 -1.95 13.37 0.98
N ILE A 33 -1.31 12.21 1.18
CA ILE A 33 0.04 12.17 1.75
C ILE A 33 1.05 12.76 0.77
N VAL A 34 1.06 12.32 -0.49
CA VAL A 34 2.12 12.67 -1.45
C VAL A 34 2.02 14.11 -1.94
N LEU A 35 0.80 14.65 -2.08
CA LEU A 35 0.60 15.98 -2.67
C LEU A 35 0.27 17.08 -1.66
N HIS A 36 -0.14 16.74 -0.41
CA HIS A 36 -0.68 17.73 0.51
C HIS A 36 -0.17 17.63 1.95
N SER A 37 0.63 16.60 2.30
CA SER A 37 1.02 16.39 3.70
C SER A 37 2.19 17.27 4.16
N ASN A 38 3.08 17.66 3.26
CA ASN A 38 4.40 18.22 3.58
C ASN A 38 5.24 17.33 4.52
N CYS A 39 4.87 16.05 4.70
CA CYS A 39 5.55 15.13 5.61
C CYS A 39 6.82 14.55 4.98
N GLY A 40 7.77 15.39 4.62
CA GLY A 40 9.01 15.02 3.95
C GLY A 40 9.72 16.20 3.30
N ILE A 41 10.61 15.92 2.37
CA ILE A 41 11.18 16.93 1.49
C ILE A 41 10.23 17.13 0.30
N CYS A 42 9.84 18.36 0.07
CA CYS A 42 8.91 18.73 -1.00
C CYS A 42 9.64 19.34 -2.19
N ILE A 43 9.02 19.25 -3.36
CA ILE A 43 9.42 19.96 -4.56
C ILE A 43 8.33 20.98 -4.94
N PRO A 44 8.68 22.22 -5.30
CA PRO A 44 7.70 23.15 -5.86
C PRO A 44 7.03 22.56 -7.10
N PHE A 45 5.71 22.68 -7.20
CA PHE A 45 4.96 22.12 -8.34
C PHE A 45 5.49 22.63 -9.70
N SER A 46 5.94 23.90 -9.76
CA SER A 46 6.54 24.51 -10.95
C SER A 46 7.78 23.79 -11.48
N GLU A 47 8.55 23.15 -10.58
CA GLU A 47 9.78 22.42 -10.96
C GLU A 47 9.51 21.08 -11.65
N LEU A 48 8.28 20.57 -11.57
CA LEU A 48 7.88 19.38 -12.33
C LEU A 48 7.75 19.65 -13.83
N LYS A 49 7.81 20.93 -14.26
CA LYS A 49 7.81 21.38 -15.68
C LYS A 49 6.70 20.69 -16.49
N LEU A 50 5.52 20.62 -15.93
CA LEU A 50 4.34 20.12 -16.62
C LEU A 50 3.90 21.16 -17.65
N LYS A 51 3.71 20.75 -18.92
CA LYS A 51 3.37 21.67 -20.03
C LYS A 51 2.04 22.41 -19.77
N HIS A 52 1.82 23.53 -20.46
CA HIS A 52 0.68 24.47 -20.29
C HIS A 52 -0.72 23.84 -20.32
N ASP A 53 -0.90 22.65 -20.90
CA ASP A 53 -2.18 21.90 -20.86
C ASP A 53 -2.66 21.53 -19.44
N PHE A 54 -1.78 21.72 -18.45
CA PHE A 54 -2.06 21.52 -17.01
C PHE A 54 -2.44 22.82 -16.28
N ALA A 55 -2.20 23.98 -16.89
CA ALA A 55 -2.36 25.28 -16.22
C ALA A 55 -3.83 25.62 -15.86
N ASP A 56 -4.79 24.95 -16.50
CA ASP A 56 -6.22 25.15 -16.21
C ASP A 56 -6.74 24.30 -15.05
N SER A 57 -5.93 23.37 -14.49
CA SER A 57 -6.36 22.62 -13.32
C SER A 57 -6.06 23.40 -12.04
N LYS A 58 -6.99 24.24 -11.60
CA LYS A 58 -7.01 24.87 -10.26
C LYS A 58 -6.73 23.88 -9.12
N ASN A 59 -6.84 22.58 -9.40
CA ASN A 59 -6.64 21.48 -8.47
C ASN A 59 -5.18 21.27 -8.04
N PHE A 60 -4.19 21.62 -8.89
CA PHE A 60 -2.77 21.38 -8.58
C PHE A 60 -2.00 22.59 -8.08
N SER A 61 -2.58 23.81 -8.15
CA SER A 61 -1.90 25.05 -7.76
C SER A 61 -1.52 25.12 -6.26
N SER A 62 -2.12 24.28 -5.43
CA SER A 62 -1.84 24.20 -3.99
C SER A 62 -1.12 22.92 -3.57
N CYS A 63 -0.64 22.12 -4.53
CA CYS A 63 0.08 20.88 -4.22
C CYS A 63 1.53 21.17 -3.88
N THR A 64 2.04 20.41 -2.90
CA THR A 64 3.45 20.39 -2.49
C THR A 64 3.97 18.95 -2.57
N PRO A 65 4.27 18.46 -3.79
CA PRO A 65 4.63 17.07 -4.00
C PRO A 65 5.87 16.66 -3.21
N LEU A 66 5.84 15.47 -2.60
CA LEU A 66 6.96 14.93 -1.84
C LEU A 66 8.03 14.32 -2.74
N LEU A 67 9.29 14.68 -2.54
CA LEU A 67 10.46 13.93 -3.06
C LEU A 67 10.77 12.72 -2.19
N CYS A 68 10.64 12.85 -0.87
CA CYS A 68 10.70 11.72 0.04
C CYS A 68 9.73 11.93 1.20
N VAL A 69 9.37 10.84 1.88
CA VAL A 69 8.48 10.87 3.02
C VAL A 69 9.22 10.56 4.32
N TYR A 70 8.89 11.29 5.39
CA TYR A 70 9.36 10.98 6.73
C TYR A 70 8.64 9.78 7.33
N LYS A 71 9.31 9.09 8.22
CA LYS A 71 8.84 7.84 8.81
C LYS A 71 7.55 7.97 9.59
N LYS A 72 7.39 9.05 10.37
CA LYS A 72 6.25 9.21 11.29
C LYS A 72 5.76 10.64 11.34
N ALA A 73 4.44 10.75 11.46
CA ALA A 73 3.75 12.00 11.69
C ALA A 73 2.55 11.81 12.63
N ASN A 74 2.04 12.93 13.14
CA ASN A 74 0.70 12.95 13.72
C ASN A 74 -0.29 13.25 12.58
N PRO A 75 -1.26 12.37 12.32
CA PRO A 75 -2.21 12.55 11.22
C PRO A 75 -3.30 13.59 11.53
N LYS A 76 -3.28 14.23 12.71
CA LYS A 76 -4.21 15.30 13.03
C LYS A 76 -3.90 16.53 12.17
N LEU A 77 -4.93 17.02 11.48
CA LEU A 77 -4.86 18.21 10.66
C LEU A 77 -5.10 19.46 11.52
N ILE A 78 -4.45 20.54 11.16
CA ILE A 78 -4.62 21.86 11.77
C ILE A 78 -5.17 22.83 10.73
N ASN A 79 -5.96 23.80 11.19
CA ASN A 79 -6.46 24.84 10.31
C ASN A 79 -5.38 25.91 10.12
N SER A 80 -4.90 26.04 8.88
CA SER A 80 -3.97 27.09 8.46
C SER A 80 -4.55 27.79 7.24
N ASN A 81 -4.78 29.11 7.35
CA ASN A 81 -5.34 29.93 6.28
C ASN A 81 -6.61 29.33 5.63
N LYS A 82 -7.55 28.89 6.45
CA LYS A 82 -8.81 28.24 6.04
C LYS A 82 -8.65 26.91 5.30
N LYS A 83 -7.46 26.29 5.35
CA LYS A 83 -7.19 24.97 4.81
C LYS A 83 -6.74 24.05 5.93
N LEU A 84 -7.16 22.77 5.84
CA LEU A 84 -6.70 21.73 6.75
C LEU A 84 -5.36 21.20 6.21
N VAL A 85 -4.31 21.32 7.02
CA VAL A 85 -2.94 20.90 6.69
C VAL A 85 -2.38 20.02 7.79
N TRP A 86 -1.40 19.17 7.46
CA TRP A 86 -0.71 18.35 8.44
C TRP A 86 0.11 19.24 9.39
N ASN A 87 0.23 18.81 10.66
CA ASN A 87 1.04 19.50 11.66
C ASN A 87 2.51 19.07 11.52
N ASP A 88 3.32 19.90 10.90
CA ASP A 88 4.75 19.67 10.63
C ASP A 88 5.62 19.61 11.88
N SER A 89 5.22 20.27 12.98
CA SER A 89 5.93 20.21 14.27
C SER A 89 5.99 18.79 14.88
N LYS A 90 5.22 17.85 14.34
CA LYS A 90 5.12 16.46 14.81
C LYS A 90 5.76 15.45 13.85
N PHE A 91 6.50 15.91 12.85
CA PHE A 91 7.19 15.03 11.93
C PHE A 91 8.47 14.47 12.56
N LYS A 92 8.62 13.15 12.45
CA LYS A 92 9.89 12.52 12.76
C LYS A 92 10.75 12.48 11.50
N LYS A 93 11.71 13.39 11.41
CA LYS A 93 12.63 13.59 10.27
C LYS A 93 13.60 12.40 10.05
N GLU A 94 13.05 11.21 10.01
CA GLU A 94 13.73 9.95 9.69
C GLU A 94 13.17 9.44 8.37
N VAL A 95 14.04 9.17 7.41
CA VAL A 95 13.69 8.68 6.08
C VAL A 95 14.03 7.21 5.99
N ASN A 96 13.03 6.37 5.76
CA ASN A 96 13.21 4.94 5.61
C ASN A 96 13.08 4.53 4.15
N ILE A 97 13.96 3.65 3.70
CA ILE A 97 13.95 3.14 2.33
C ILE A 97 12.63 2.42 2.02
N LEU A 98 12.16 1.57 2.93
CA LEU A 98 10.91 0.80 2.75
C LEU A 98 9.70 1.69 2.40
N GLY A 99 9.44 2.72 3.21
CA GLY A 99 8.29 3.62 2.97
C GLY A 99 8.43 4.41 1.67
N ASN A 100 9.66 4.82 1.33
CA ASN A 100 9.92 5.60 0.12
C ASN A 100 9.86 4.75 -1.15
N SER A 101 10.35 3.51 -1.14
CA SER A 101 10.20 2.59 -2.27
C SER A 101 8.73 2.27 -2.56
N PHE A 102 7.93 2.00 -1.51
CA PHE A 102 6.50 1.75 -1.69
C PHE A 102 5.71 3.01 -2.05
N MET A 103 6.17 4.21 -1.69
CA MET A 103 5.60 5.45 -2.20
C MET A 103 5.71 5.49 -3.72
N VAL A 104 6.89 5.27 -4.29
CA VAL A 104 7.10 5.26 -5.75
C VAL A 104 6.30 4.13 -6.40
N LEU A 105 6.38 2.90 -5.88
CA LEU A 105 5.64 1.74 -6.41
C LEU A 105 4.12 1.99 -6.40
N SER A 106 3.59 2.65 -5.37
CA SER A 106 2.18 3.02 -5.32
C SER A 106 1.80 4.04 -6.38
N LEU A 107 2.65 5.05 -6.60
CA LEU A 107 2.41 6.04 -7.66
C LEU A 107 2.46 5.40 -9.05
N LEU A 108 3.35 4.43 -9.27
CA LEU A 108 3.38 3.65 -10.50
C LEU A 108 2.07 2.87 -10.74
N GLN A 109 1.45 2.32 -9.67
CA GLN A 109 0.12 1.71 -9.75
C GLN A 109 -0.97 2.75 -10.08
N LEU A 110 -0.86 3.97 -9.53
CA LEU A 110 -1.80 5.05 -9.83
C LEU A 110 -1.62 5.58 -11.27
N ILE A 111 -0.43 5.58 -11.83
CA ILE A 111 -0.20 5.90 -13.25
C ILE A 111 -1.02 4.95 -14.12
N GLU A 112 -0.90 3.62 -13.90
CA GLU A 112 -1.69 2.63 -14.63
C GLU A 112 -3.21 2.84 -14.43
N TYR A 113 -3.63 3.20 -13.21
CA TYR A 113 -5.03 3.50 -12.92
C TYR A 113 -5.54 4.71 -13.70
N TYR A 114 -4.79 5.82 -13.72
CA TYR A 114 -5.24 7.05 -14.38
C TYR A 114 -5.10 7.01 -15.91
N GLU A 115 -4.26 6.11 -16.45
CA GLU A 115 -4.12 5.92 -17.91
C GLU A 115 -5.45 5.52 -18.58
N GLN A 116 -6.32 4.79 -17.89
CA GLN A 116 -7.63 4.40 -18.41
C GLN A 116 -8.59 5.58 -18.69
N PHE A 117 -8.29 6.78 -18.16
CA PHE A 117 -9.09 7.98 -18.36
C PHE A 117 -8.61 8.85 -19.54
N LYS A 118 -7.60 8.42 -20.28
CA LYS A 118 -6.97 9.17 -21.36
C LYS A 118 -7.97 9.83 -22.32
N ASP A 119 -8.95 9.08 -22.78
CA ASP A 119 -9.96 9.52 -23.74
C ASP A 119 -11.31 9.89 -23.10
N ARG A 120 -11.39 9.83 -21.75
CA ARG A 120 -12.65 9.99 -20.99
C ARG A 120 -12.67 11.25 -20.15
N ASP A 121 -11.58 11.53 -19.44
CA ASP A 121 -11.49 12.65 -18.51
C ASP A 121 -10.04 13.18 -18.46
N LYS A 122 -9.83 14.35 -19.09
CA LYS A 122 -8.51 14.99 -19.16
C LYS A 122 -7.96 15.37 -17.76
N ASN A 123 -8.84 15.71 -16.83
CA ASN A 123 -8.42 16.09 -15.48
C ASN A 123 -7.89 14.87 -14.72
N LEU A 124 -8.60 13.75 -14.76
CA LEU A 124 -8.12 12.49 -14.17
C LEU A 124 -6.87 11.98 -14.89
N TYR A 125 -6.84 12.00 -16.20
CA TYR A 125 -5.65 11.62 -16.98
C TYR A 125 -4.43 12.49 -16.66
N SER A 126 -4.64 13.72 -16.26
CA SER A 126 -3.54 14.61 -15.88
C SER A 126 -2.68 14.09 -14.73
N TYR A 127 -3.26 13.31 -13.80
CA TYR A 127 -2.50 12.66 -12.74
C TYR A 127 -1.46 11.65 -13.26
N THR A 128 -1.70 10.99 -14.40
CA THR A 128 -0.70 10.13 -15.05
C THR A 128 0.59 10.87 -15.30
N LYS A 129 0.49 12.06 -15.90
CA LYS A 129 1.67 12.90 -16.24
C LYS A 129 2.34 13.44 -14.97
N LEU A 130 1.54 13.86 -13.98
CA LEU A 130 2.05 14.35 -12.71
C LEU A 130 2.87 13.26 -12.00
N TYR A 131 2.28 12.10 -11.79
CA TYR A 131 2.95 11.02 -11.07
C TYR A 131 4.14 10.45 -11.84
N ASN A 132 4.09 10.41 -13.18
CA ASN A 132 5.26 10.02 -13.98
C ASN A 132 6.46 10.95 -13.72
N LYS A 133 6.26 12.27 -13.81
CA LYS A 133 7.32 13.25 -13.52
C LYS A 133 7.80 13.18 -12.08
N LEU A 134 6.86 13.02 -11.14
CA LEU A 134 7.17 12.94 -9.72
C LEU A 134 7.99 11.68 -9.39
N CYS A 135 7.61 10.51 -9.90
CA CYS A 135 8.37 9.26 -9.72
C CYS A 135 9.82 9.39 -10.20
N LYS A 136 10.04 9.99 -11.38
CA LYS A 136 11.40 10.23 -11.88
C LYS A 136 12.20 11.12 -10.94
N LYS A 137 11.61 12.22 -10.46
CA LYS A 137 12.25 13.12 -9.50
C LYS A 137 12.54 12.45 -8.16
N GLN A 138 11.63 11.61 -7.68
CA GLN A 138 11.84 10.81 -6.47
C GLN A 138 13.01 9.82 -6.63
N LEU A 139 13.06 9.09 -7.73
CA LEU A 139 14.13 8.11 -7.99
C LEU A 139 15.49 8.79 -8.16
N GLU A 140 15.57 9.93 -8.87
CA GLU A 140 16.78 10.77 -8.95
C GLU A 140 17.23 11.22 -7.55
N PHE A 141 16.28 11.69 -6.73
CA PHE A 141 16.54 12.12 -5.37
C PHE A 141 17.06 10.96 -4.50
N PHE A 142 16.48 9.76 -4.62
CA PHE A 142 16.94 8.59 -3.87
C PHE A 142 18.36 8.17 -4.28
N ALA A 143 18.65 8.15 -5.57
CA ALA A 143 20.00 7.84 -6.06
C ALA A 143 21.05 8.81 -5.52
N THR A 144 20.68 10.09 -5.37
CA THR A 144 21.59 11.14 -4.92
C THR A 144 21.82 11.12 -3.40
N TYR A 145 20.74 10.94 -2.61
CA TYR A 145 20.80 11.21 -1.16
C TYR A 145 20.69 9.97 -0.27
N PHE A 146 20.18 8.85 -0.77
CA PHE A 146 19.90 7.69 0.09
C PHE A 146 20.96 6.58 -0.01
N ARG A 147 21.88 6.68 -0.95
CA ARG A 147 23.00 5.73 -1.05
C ARG A 147 24.07 6.06 -0.02
N ASN A 148 24.77 5.03 0.45
CA ASN A 148 25.98 5.15 1.25
C ASN A 148 27.23 5.11 0.35
N GLU A 149 28.42 5.13 0.95
CA GLU A 149 29.71 5.07 0.25
C GLU A 149 29.89 3.76 -0.54
N GLU A 150 29.26 2.66 -0.10
CA GLU A 150 29.27 1.37 -0.78
C GLU A 150 28.26 1.29 -1.93
N GLY A 151 27.48 2.34 -2.13
CA GLY A 151 26.47 2.42 -3.20
C GLY A 151 25.12 1.77 -2.90
N VAL A 152 24.90 1.23 -1.70
CA VAL A 152 23.62 0.64 -1.28
C VAL A 152 22.71 1.66 -0.60
N PHE A 153 21.40 1.46 -0.70
CA PHE A 153 20.42 2.36 -0.10
C PHE A 153 20.26 2.07 1.40
N VAL A 154 20.35 3.10 2.20
CA VAL A 154 20.27 3.02 3.67
C VAL A 154 19.34 4.08 4.24
N ASP A 155 18.75 3.77 5.40
CA ASP A 155 17.90 4.72 6.13
C ASP A 155 18.71 5.97 6.54
N LYS A 156 18.10 7.15 6.38
CA LYS A 156 18.76 8.45 6.66
C LYS A 156 18.01 9.23 7.72
N LEU A 157 18.71 10.18 8.32
CA LEU A 157 18.15 11.24 9.16
C LEU A 157 18.30 12.56 8.41
N ASP A 158 17.21 13.28 8.24
CA ASP A 158 17.24 14.62 7.69
C ASP A 158 17.76 15.59 8.77
N VAL A 159 18.93 16.16 8.50
CA VAL A 159 19.60 17.17 9.32
C VAL A 159 19.70 18.50 8.60
N SER A 160 18.91 18.69 7.55
CA SER A 160 18.89 19.90 6.73
C SER A 160 18.62 21.13 7.58
N ASP A 161 19.38 22.18 7.32
CA ASP A 161 19.17 23.49 7.93
C ASP A 161 18.17 24.28 7.08
N SER A 162 17.05 24.66 7.70
CA SER A 162 16.02 25.48 7.06
C SER A 162 16.52 26.88 6.67
N ILE A 163 17.56 27.40 7.32
CA ILE A 163 18.12 28.73 7.06
C ILE A 163 19.01 28.71 5.81
N LEU A 164 19.78 27.63 5.62
CA LEU A 164 20.73 27.52 4.51
C LEU A 164 20.11 26.96 3.23
N SER A 165 18.86 26.53 3.27
CA SER A 165 18.17 25.86 2.14
C SER A 165 18.94 24.69 1.52
N GLN A 166 19.89 24.12 2.29
CA GLN A 166 20.72 23.01 1.86
C GLN A 166 20.16 21.70 2.41
N ILE A 167 19.93 20.74 1.52
CA ILE A 167 19.49 19.39 1.89
C ILE A 167 20.70 18.62 2.39
N ASP A 168 20.62 18.11 3.61
CA ASP A 168 21.68 17.29 4.24
C ASP A 168 21.06 16.08 4.95
N PHE A 169 21.64 14.90 4.70
CA PHE A 169 21.22 13.64 5.29
C PHE A 169 22.38 12.92 5.94
N LYS A 170 22.19 12.48 7.18
CA LYS A 170 23.12 11.58 7.87
C LYS A 170 22.61 10.15 7.85
N GLU A 171 23.51 9.18 7.74
CA GLU A 171 23.16 7.79 7.88
C GLU A 171 22.61 7.50 9.27
N LYS A 172 21.49 6.79 9.33
CA LYS A 172 20.91 6.39 10.60
C LYS A 172 21.66 5.22 11.22
N ASN A 173 22.03 4.26 10.40
CA ASN A 173 22.83 3.09 10.77
C ASN A 173 23.54 2.55 9.52
N LYS A 174 24.56 1.70 9.74
CA LYS A 174 25.30 1.06 8.64
C LYS A 174 24.62 -0.20 8.09
N LYS A 175 23.45 -0.58 8.63
CA LYS A 175 22.74 -1.80 8.20
C LYS A 175 21.83 -1.46 7.03
N PHE A 176 21.85 -2.29 6.02
CA PHE A 176 20.83 -2.31 4.97
C PHE A 176 20.03 -3.62 5.04
N ASN A 177 18.85 -3.61 4.44
CA ASN A 177 18.01 -4.78 4.30
C ASN A 177 17.92 -5.16 2.84
N PHE A 178 18.05 -6.42 2.52
CA PHE A 178 17.93 -6.94 1.15
C PHE A 178 16.56 -6.63 0.55
N SER A 179 15.48 -6.78 1.31
CA SER A 179 14.13 -6.47 0.83
C SER A 179 13.98 -4.99 0.42
N ASN A 180 14.63 -4.06 1.13
CA ASN A 180 14.60 -2.63 0.78
C ASN A 180 15.28 -2.37 -0.58
N GLN A 181 16.43 -3.02 -0.85
CA GLN A 181 17.10 -2.94 -2.15
C GLN A 181 16.20 -3.53 -3.24
N CYS A 182 15.57 -4.67 -2.96
CA CYS A 182 14.66 -5.35 -3.88
C CYS A 182 13.47 -4.46 -4.29
N PHE A 183 12.84 -3.77 -3.36
CA PHE A 183 11.71 -2.87 -3.69
C PHE A 183 12.15 -1.65 -4.48
N LEU A 184 13.35 -1.12 -4.24
CA LEU A 184 13.90 -0.06 -5.10
C LEU A 184 14.25 -0.59 -6.49
N MET A 185 14.85 -1.77 -6.60
CA MET A 185 15.05 -2.46 -7.87
C MET A 185 13.75 -2.53 -8.68
N CYS A 186 12.65 -2.94 -8.03
CA CYS A 186 11.32 -2.97 -8.65
C CYS A 186 10.86 -1.58 -9.11
N ALA A 187 11.06 -0.55 -8.27
CA ALA A 187 10.65 0.82 -8.58
C ALA A 187 11.42 1.40 -9.77
N TYR A 188 12.74 1.23 -9.83
CA TYR A 188 13.56 1.66 -10.96
C TYR A 188 13.18 0.91 -12.24
N TYR A 189 13.04 -0.42 -12.18
CA TYR A 189 12.66 -1.19 -13.36
C TYR A 189 11.28 -0.80 -13.88
N ALA A 190 10.27 -0.73 -13.01
CA ALA A 190 8.93 -0.35 -13.42
C ALA A 190 8.87 1.09 -13.98
N ALA A 191 9.64 2.03 -13.40
CA ALA A 191 9.77 3.38 -13.93
C ALA A 191 10.45 3.43 -15.31
N SER A 192 11.39 2.52 -15.60
CA SER A 192 12.04 2.42 -16.91
C SER A 192 11.08 2.06 -18.05
N LEU A 193 9.92 1.49 -17.70
CA LEU A 193 8.91 1.09 -18.68
C LEU A 193 7.92 2.21 -19.06
N LEU A 194 7.92 3.34 -18.32
CA LEU A 194 6.94 4.41 -18.51
C LEU A 194 7.17 5.23 -19.78
N ASP A 195 8.42 5.55 -20.07
CA ASP A 195 8.82 6.37 -21.23
C ASP A 195 10.05 5.75 -21.90
N LYS A 196 10.23 6.04 -23.19
CA LYS A 196 11.44 5.68 -23.94
C LYS A 196 12.37 6.89 -24.03
N ASP A 197 12.95 7.29 -22.92
CA ASP A 197 13.94 8.36 -22.85
C ASP A 197 15.30 7.84 -22.34
N ASP A 198 16.34 8.68 -22.34
CA ASP A 198 17.68 8.30 -21.90
C ASP A 198 17.70 7.84 -20.42
N TYR A 199 16.80 8.36 -19.57
CA TYR A 199 16.65 7.95 -18.19
C TYR A 199 16.15 6.50 -18.07
N SER A 200 15.31 6.04 -18.99
CA SER A 200 14.74 4.70 -18.93
C SER A 200 15.80 3.61 -19.07
N SER A 201 16.80 3.79 -19.94
CA SER A 201 17.93 2.86 -20.04
C SER A 201 18.71 2.81 -18.73
N ASN A 202 19.10 3.96 -18.18
CA ASN A 202 19.87 4.05 -16.94
C ASN A 202 19.12 3.42 -15.74
N TYR A 203 17.80 3.59 -15.65
CA TYR A 203 16.99 2.98 -14.59
C TYR A 203 16.93 1.47 -14.71
N LYS A 204 16.80 0.98 -15.96
CA LYS A 204 16.81 -0.47 -16.23
C LYS A 204 18.16 -1.07 -15.84
N ASP A 205 19.27 -0.50 -16.32
CA ASP A 205 20.61 -1.00 -16.06
C ASP A 205 20.91 -0.99 -14.55
N PHE A 206 20.57 0.10 -13.87
CA PHE A 206 20.74 0.20 -12.43
C PHE A 206 19.91 -0.84 -11.66
N SER A 207 18.71 -1.16 -12.12
CA SER A 207 17.92 -2.20 -11.47
C SER A 207 18.50 -3.60 -11.69
N LEU A 208 19.08 -3.86 -12.86
CA LEU A 208 19.77 -5.12 -13.15
C LEU A 208 21.07 -5.26 -12.34
N ASP A 209 21.78 -4.17 -12.06
CA ASP A 209 22.94 -4.19 -11.16
C ASP A 209 22.54 -4.63 -9.74
N ILE A 210 21.37 -4.20 -9.25
CA ILE A 210 20.85 -4.67 -7.96
C ILE A 210 20.48 -6.17 -8.03
N LEU A 211 19.92 -6.66 -9.13
CA LEU A 211 19.66 -8.08 -9.31
C LEU A 211 20.94 -8.89 -9.27
N ASN A 212 21.99 -8.46 -10.00
CA ASN A 212 23.31 -9.09 -9.98
C ASN A 212 23.88 -9.16 -8.57
N MET A 213 23.75 -8.10 -7.78
CA MET A 213 24.13 -8.11 -6.36
C MET A 213 23.40 -9.24 -5.59
N PHE A 214 22.11 -9.47 -5.81
CA PHE A 214 21.40 -10.56 -5.15
C PHE A 214 21.91 -11.95 -5.58
N LEU A 215 22.32 -12.12 -6.83
CA LEU A 215 22.89 -13.37 -7.33
C LEU A 215 24.26 -13.62 -6.70
N ASP A 216 25.09 -12.58 -6.59
CA ASP A 216 26.42 -12.68 -5.97
C ASP A 216 26.34 -12.99 -4.47
N TYR A 217 25.36 -12.41 -3.75
CA TYR A 217 25.15 -12.61 -2.30
C TYR A 217 24.04 -13.63 -1.99
N LYS A 218 23.80 -14.60 -2.88
CA LYS A 218 22.73 -15.59 -2.75
C LYS A 218 22.78 -16.38 -1.44
N ASN A 219 23.97 -16.71 -0.96
CA ASN A 219 24.16 -17.47 0.27
C ASN A 219 23.69 -16.70 1.53
N GLU A 220 23.89 -15.38 1.56
CA GLU A 220 23.43 -14.52 2.63
C GLU A 220 21.91 -14.44 2.69
N LEU A 221 21.24 -14.47 1.53
CA LEU A 221 19.78 -14.48 1.45
C LEU A 221 19.16 -15.67 2.19
N TYR A 222 19.81 -16.85 2.14
CA TYR A 222 19.31 -18.05 2.80
C TYR A 222 19.34 -17.99 4.33
N THR A 223 20.16 -17.10 4.89
CA THR A 223 20.27 -16.90 6.36
C THR A 223 19.23 -15.95 6.92
N LEU A 224 18.48 -15.25 6.08
CA LEU A 224 17.53 -14.22 6.48
C LEU A 224 16.35 -14.78 7.28
N SER A 225 15.71 -13.93 8.05
CA SER A 225 14.50 -14.27 8.80
C SER A 225 13.31 -14.57 7.86
N THR A 226 12.32 -15.30 8.35
CA THR A 226 11.09 -15.61 7.59
C THR A 226 10.40 -14.34 7.08
N ASP A 227 10.33 -13.30 7.91
CA ASP A 227 9.79 -11.98 7.57
C ASP A 227 10.53 -11.31 6.40
N GLU A 228 11.86 -11.36 6.40
CA GLU A 228 12.69 -10.74 5.37
C GLU A 228 12.61 -11.55 4.07
N ILE A 229 12.59 -12.89 4.16
CA ILE A 229 12.39 -13.77 2.99
C ILE A 229 11.02 -13.53 2.35
N SER A 230 9.94 -13.41 3.14
CA SER A 230 8.62 -13.12 2.60
C SER A 230 8.60 -11.78 1.84
N LYS A 231 9.21 -10.74 2.38
CA LYS A 231 9.34 -9.45 1.68
C LYS A 231 10.18 -9.56 0.39
N LEU A 232 11.24 -10.35 0.41
CA LEU A 232 12.04 -10.61 -0.79
C LEU A 232 11.23 -11.38 -1.84
N CYS A 233 10.45 -12.40 -1.43
CA CYS A 233 9.54 -13.10 -2.34
C CYS A 233 8.54 -12.14 -2.99
N LEU A 234 7.95 -11.23 -2.21
CA LEU A 234 7.08 -10.18 -2.74
C LEU A 234 7.82 -9.32 -3.78
N GLY A 235 9.00 -8.82 -3.43
CA GLY A 235 9.80 -8.00 -4.34
C GLY A 235 10.17 -8.73 -5.62
N MET A 236 10.62 -9.97 -5.53
CA MET A 236 10.96 -10.78 -6.71
C MET A 236 9.72 -11.12 -7.57
N ASN A 237 8.55 -11.36 -6.94
CA ASN A 237 7.29 -11.49 -7.68
C ASN A 237 6.94 -10.23 -8.47
N ILE A 238 7.10 -9.06 -7.85
CA ILE A 238 6.88 -7.76 -8.51
C ILE A 238 7.89 -7.57 -9.64
N PHE A 239 9.18 -7.79 -9.38
CA PHE A 239 10.24 -7.61 -10.37
C PHE A 239 10.04 -8.54 -11.56
N TYR A 240 9.85 -9.84 -11.33
CA TYR A 240 9.62 -10.80 -12.40
C TYR A 240 8.37 -10.50 -13.24
N ARG A 241 7.31 -9.97 -12.61
CA ARG A 241 6.10 -9.56 -13.34
C ARG A 241 6.39 -8.51 -14.40
N TYR A 242 7.29 -7.56 -14.11
CA TYR A 242 7.67 -6.49 -15.03
C TYR A 242 8.80 -6.90 -15.99
N SER A 243 9.82 -7.60 -15.50
CA SER A 243 11.05 -7.89 -16.25
C SER A 243 10.95 -9.13 -17.14
N LYS A 244 10.26 -10.16 -16.66
CA LYS A 244 10.28 -11.53 -17.24
C LYS A 244 11.68 -12.10 -17.41
N ASP A 245 12.61 -11.64 -16.59
CA ASP A 245 14.01 -12.03 -16.59
C ASP A 245 14.20 -13.45 -16.02
N ASP A 246 15.05 -14.28 -16.68
CA ASP A 246 15.21 -15.67 -16.31
C ASP A 246 15.96 -15.86 -14.98
N ASP A 247 16.97 -15.05 -14.68
CA ASP A 247 17.70 -15.11 -13.41
C ASP A 247 16.81 -14.72 -12.24
N SER A 248 15.99 -13.70 -12.43
CA SER A 248 14.99 -13.30 -11.46
C SER A 248 13.94 -14.38 -11.21
N LYS A 249 13.58 -15.17 -12.23
CA LYS A 249 12.70 -16.33 -12.12
C LYS A 249 13.31 -17.42 -11.25
N VAL A 250 14.58 -17.76 -11.49
CA VAL A 250 15.29 -18.76 -10.69
C VAL A 250 15.38 -18.31 -9.23
N LEU A 251 15.76 -17.07 -8.98
CA LEU A 251 15.84 -16.54 -7.62
C LEU A 251 14.48 -16.52 -6.93
N LEU A 252 13.39 -16.16 -7.63
CA LEU A 252 12.03 -16.21 -7.10
C LEU A 252 11.65 -17.64 -6.67
N LEU A 253 11.97 -18.64 -7.49
CA LEU A 253 11.70 -20.03 -7.15
C LEU A 253 12.46 -20.46 -5.89
N ASP A 254 13.75 -20.20 -5.83
CA ASP A 254 14.60 -20.55 -4.69
C ASP A 254 14.09 -19.89 -3.38
N LEU A 255 13.77 -18.60 -3.43
CA LEU A 255 13.24 -17.87 -2.26
C LEU A 255 11.85 -18.38 -1.85
N SER A 256 10.99 -18.74 -2.81
CA SER A 256 9.66 -19.28 -2.51
C SER A 256 9.76 -20.67 -1.86
N GLU A 257 10.69 -21.52 -2.28
CA GLU A 257 10.94 -22.80 -1.63
C GLU A 257 11.53 -22.64 -0.23
N LEU A 258 12.49 -21.73 -0.07
CA LEU A 258 13.05 -21.39 1.23
C LEU A 258 11.98 -20.84 2.20
N LEU A 259 11.06 -19.99 1.70
CA LEU A 259 9.95 -19.50 2.50
C LEU A 259 9.05 -20.65 2.98
N GLN A 260 8.76 -21.62 2.09
CA GLN A 260 8.01 -22.82 2.46
C GLN A 260 8.69 -23.60 3.58
N GLU A 261 9.99 -23.81 3.50
CA GLU A 261 10.76 -24.54 4.52
C GLU A 261 10.72 -23.82 5.87
N LYS A 262 11.01 -22.51 5.88
CA LYS A 262 10.97 -21.70 7.11
C LYS A 262 9.58 -21.64 7.76
N LEU A 263 8.51 -21.72 6.97
CA LEU A 263 7.14 -21.77 7.51
C LEU A 263 6.77 -23.12 8.09
N LYS A 264 7.36 -24.23 7.59
CA LYS A 264 7.19 -25.57 8.17
C LYS A 264 7.88 -25.72 9.51
N GLU A 265 9.05 -25.11 9.69
CA GLU A 265 9.77 -25.10 10.97
C GLU A 265 9.00 -24.36 12.07
N LYS A 266 8.14 -23.41 11.70
CA LYS A 266 7.45 -22.50 12.59
C LYS A 266 5.94 -22.60 12.34
N SER A 267 5.19 -23.16 13.29
CA SER A 267 3.74 -23.19 13.15
C SER A 267 3.11 -21.81 13.49
N LEU A 268 2.01 -21.47 12.82
CA LEU A 268 1.21 -20.27 13.11
C LEU A 268 0.78 -20.21 14.58
N ASP A 269 0.47 -21.39 15.16
CA ASP A 269 0.03 -21.52 16.55
C ASP A 269 1.11 -21.11 17.55
N ASN A 270 2.39 -21.33 17.22
CA ASN A 270 3.51 -21.03 18.10
C ASN A 270 3.97 -19.57 18.03
N GLU A 271 4.02 -18.98 16.84
CA GLU A 271 4.59 -17.64 16.64
C GLU A 271 3.56 -16.50 16.65
N LYS A 272 2.29 -16.80 16.39
CA LYS A 272 1.20 -15.81 16.33
C LYS A 272 1.47 -14.61 15.41
N LYS A 273 2.32 -14.81 14.40
CA LYS A 273 2.69 -13.80 13.41
C LYS A 273 1.74 -13.84 12.21
N VAL A 274 0.51 -13.40 12.43
CA VAL A 274 -0.56 -13.43 11.44
C VAL A 274 -0.19 -12.68 10.17
N ASP A 275 0.47 -11.53 10.30
CA ASP A 275 0.94 -10.71 9.18
C ASP A 275 1.94 -11.45 8.28
N THR A 276 2.91 -12.16 8.84
CA THR A 276 3.87 -12.97 8.06
C THR A 276 3.18 -14.08 7.28
N TYR A 277 2.23 -14.79 7.89
CA TYR A 277 1.49 -15.84 7.19
C TYR A 277 0.54 -15.28 6.11
N CYS A 278 -0.09 -14.14 6.36
CA CYS A 278 -0.90 -13.46 5.36
C CYS A 278 -0.05 -13.00 4.17
N LEU A 279 1.15 -12.46 4.42
CA LEU A 279 2.05 -12.06 3.35
C LEU A 279 2.55 -13.28 2.56
N ALA A 280 2.92 -14.38 3.25
CA ALA A 280 3.33 -15.63 2.58
C ALA A 280 2.21 -16.23 1.71
N TYR A 281 0.95 -16.13 2.14
CA TYR A 281 -0.19 -16.50 1.30
C TYR A 281 -0.19 -15.70 -0.01
N LEU A 282 -0.04 -14.37 0.08
CA LEU A 282 -0.01 -13.50 -1.09
C LEU A 282 1.21 -13.82 -1.98
N ASP A 283 2.38 -14.06 -1.39
CA ASP A 283 3.60 -14.41 -2.11
C ASP A 283 3.41 -15.68 -2.94
N PHE A 284 2.87 -16.75 -2.33
CA PHE A 284 2.64 -18.00 -3.05
C PHE A 284 1.57 -17.87 -4.14
N MET A 285 0.52 -17.07 -3.91
CA MET A 285 -0.46 -16.80 -4.95
C MET A 285 0.15 -16.02 -6.11
N LEU A 286 0.95 -14.98 -5.84
CA LEU A 286 1.66 -14.21 -6.86
C LEU A 286 2.67 -15.09 -7.63
N THR A 287 3.39 -15.99 -6.92
CA THR A 287 4.31 -16.94 -7.55
C THR A 287 3.55 -17.91 -8.47
N PHE A 288 2.38 -18.38 -8.05
CA PHE A 288 1.50 -19.17 -8.92
C PHE A 288 1.04 -18.37 -10.15
N ASP A 289 0.57 -17.14 -9.96
CA ASP A 289 0.10 -16.29 -11.06
C ASP A 289 1.21 -15.94 -12.05
N ASN A 290 2.45 -15.78 -11.57
CA ASN A 290 3.60 -15.47 -12.39
C ASN A 290 4.17 -16.68 -13.14
N LEU A 291 4.21 -17.87 -12.52
CA LEU A 291 4.94 -19.04 -12.99
C LEU A 291 4.04 -20.23 -13.38
N GLY A 292 2.77 -20.24 -12.99
CA GLY A 292 1.83 -21.33 -13.26
C GLY A 292 2.06 -22.61 -12.44
N ILE A 293 2.91 -22.57 -11.39
CA ILE A 293 3.30 -23.76 -10.62
C ILE A 293 2.25 -24.06 -9.54
N LEU A 294 1.47 -25.13 -9.73
CA LEU A 294 0.36 -25.52 -8.84
C LEU A 294 0.77 -25.76 -7.38
N LYS A 295 2.00 -26.17 -7.13
CA LYS A 295 2.56 -26.33 -5.78
C LYS A 295 2.30 -25.09 -4.93
N PHE A 296 2.56 -23.89 -5.45
CA PHE A 296 2.41 -22.63 -4.70
C PHE A 296 0.95 -22.27 -4.44
N LYS A 297 0.05 -22.54 -5.38
CA LYS A 297 -1.39 -22.42 -5.15
C LYS A 297 -1.87 -23.35 -4.03
N ASN A 298 -1.35 -24.57 -3.95
CA ASN A 298 -1.72 -25.50 -2.89
C ASN A 298 -1.20 -25.02 -1.52
N LEU A 299 0.03 -24.51 -1.46
CA LEU A 299 0.61 -23.92 -0.25
C LEU A 299 -0.20 -22.72 0.26
N SER A 300 -0.62 -21.82 -0.62
CA SER A 300 -1.49 -20.71 -0.23
C SER A 300 -2.80 -21.18 0.38
N LYS A 301 -3.43 -22.22 -0.21
CA LYS A 301 -4.66 -22.82 0.34
C LYS A 301 -4.46 -23.46 1.73
N GLU A 302 -3.32 -24.07 1.98
CA GLU A 302 -2.97 -24.61 3.32
C GLU A 302 -2.84 -23.48 4.35
N ILE A 303 -2.14 -22.39 3.98
CA ILE A 303 -2.04 -21.20 4.83
C ILE A 303 -3.42 -20.58 5.09
N TYR A 304 -4.25 -20.43 4.06
CA TYR A 304 -5.61 -19.92 4.19
C TYR A 304 -6.42 -20.74 5.19
N LYS A 305 -6.41 -22.07 5.09
CA LYS A 305 -7.09 -22.96 6.04
C LYS A 305 -6.61 -22.75 7.47
N SER A 306 -5.33 -22.50 7.68
CA SER A 306 -4.77 -22.22 9.00
C SER A 306 -5.20 -20.86 9.54
N LEU A 307 -5.22 -19.84 8.69
CA LEU A 307 -5.69 -18.49 9.04
C LEU A 307 -7.18 -18.47 9.41
N ILE A 308 -8.02 -19.19 8.67
CA ILE A 308 -9.47 -19.25 8.94
C ILE A 308 -9.76 -19.89 10.30
N LYS A 309 -8.95 -20.84 10.77
CA LYS A 309 -9.10 -21.42 12.13
C LYS A 309 -9.00 -20.38 13.24
N LEU A 310 -8.32 -19.26 12.99
CA LEU A 310 -8.23 -18.18 13.96
C LEU A 310 -9.54 -17.37 14.08
N TYR A 311 -10.46 -17.51 13.12
CA TYR A 311 -11.70 -16.73 13.11
C TYR A 311 -12.72 -17.28 14.08
N ASN A 312 -13.20 -16.40 14.98
CA ASN A 312 -14.25 -16.71 15.94
C ASN A 312 -15.62 -16.22 15.42
N ASN A 313 -16.48 -17.17 15.04
CA ASN A 313 -17.79 -16.86 14.47
C ASN A 313 -18.74 -16.14 15.44
N ASN A 314 -18.59 -16.34 16.75
CA ASN A 314 -19.45 -15.71 17.77
C ASN A 314 -19.11 -14.22 17.92
N LEU A 315 -17.83 -13.89 17.88
CA LEU A 315 -17.32 -12.51 18.01
C LEU A 315 -17.17 -11.83 16.65
N ASN A 316 -17.20 -12.58 15.54
CA ASN A 316 -16.95 -12.12 14.19
C ASN A 316 -15.60 -11.39 14.01
N ILE A 317 -14.57 -11.90 14.69
CA ILE A 317 -13.18 -11.43 14.61
C ILE A 317 -12.21 -12.61 14.55
N PHE A 318 -11.00 -12.41 14.02
CA PHE A 318 -9.95 -13.41 14.24
C PHE A 318 -9.27 -13.18 15.60
N ILE A 319 -8.95 -14.28 16.28
CA ILE A 319 -8.35 -14.27 17.62
C ILE A 319 -6.99 -14.94 17.56
N LYS A 320 -5.92 -14.19 17.78
CA LYS A 320 -4.54 -14.68 17.82
C LYS A 320 -4.05 -15.07 19.22
N SER A 321 -4.82 -14.77 20.27
CA SER A 321 -4.50 -15.11 21.66
C SER A 321 -5.77 -15.11 22.49
N SER A 322 -6.12 -16.26 23.07
CA SER A 322 -7.33 -16.44 23.89
C SER A 322 -7.16 -15.96 25.34
N ASP A 323 -5.92 -15.88 25.84
CA ASP A 323 -5.66 -15.75 27.30
C ASP A 323 -5.50 -14.28 27.73
N LYS A 324 -5.55 -13.34 26.79
CA LYS A 324 -5.37 -11.92 27.09
C LYS A 324 -6.71 -11.19 27.21
N LYS A 325 -6.82 -10.35 28.24
CA LYS A 325 -7.96 -9.44 28.43
C LYS A 325 -8.08 -8.43 27.28
N GLU A 326 -6.96 -8.04 26.71
CA GLU A 326 -6.87 -7.12 25.58
C GLU A 326 -5.99 -7.70 24.49
N ILE A 327 -6.51 -7.75 23.26
CA ILE A 327 -5.82 -8.25 22.10
C ILE A 327 -5.45 -7.05 21.21
N LYS A 328 -4.17 -6.90 20.92
CA LYS A 328 -3.66 -5.82 20.08
C LYS A 328 -3.51 -6.29 18.65
N TYR A 329 -4.16 -5.59 17.73
CA TYR A 329 -4.06 -5.83 16.29
C TYR A 329 -3.33 -4.70 15.59
N SER A 330 -2.26 -5.01 14.86
CA SER A 330 -1.57 -4.03 14.01
C SER A 330 -2.37 -3.79 12.72
N CYS A 331 -2.13 -2.65 12.05
CA CYS A 331 -2.73 -2.42 10.74
C CYS A 331 -2.26 -3.44 9.71
N ASP A 332 -1.02 -3.92 9.80
CA ASP A 332 -0.51 -4.96 8.90
C ASP A 332 -1.33 -6.24 9.04
N GLU A 333 -1.54 -6.73 10.26
CA GLU A 333 -2.35 -7.94 10.52
C GLU A 333 -3.76 -7.81 9.96
N LEU A 334 -4.42 -6.67 10.20
CA LEU A 334 -5.82 -6.47 9.77
C LEU A 334 -5.97 -6.36 8.25
N ILE A 335 -5.13 -5.54 7.63
CA ILE A 335 -5.24 -5.30 6.19
C ILE A 335 -4.74 -6.51 5.38
N LEU A 336 -3.64 -7.14 5.79
CA LEU A 336 -3.15 -8.34 5.11
C LEU A 336 -4.15 -9.50 5.23
N TYR A 337 -4.78 -9.69 6.40
CA TYR A 337 -5.83 -10.69 6.56
C TYR A 337 -7.04 -10.39 5.64
N LEU A 338 -7.45 -9.13 5.53
CA LEU A 338 -8.49 -8.73 4.58
C LEU A 338 -8.10 -9.06 3.14
N LEU A 339 -6.85 -8.78 2.74
CA LEU A 339 -6.37 -9.09 1.40
C LEU A 339 -6.37 -10.59 1.10
N VAL A 340 -6.03 -11.42 2.10
CA VAL A 340 -6.14 -12.89 1.99
C VAL A 340 -7.59 -13.30 1.72
N LEU A 341 -8.55 -12.79 2.50
CA LEU A 341 -9.96 -13.10 2.33
C LEU A 341 -10.51 -12.67 0.96
N LEU A 342 -10.14 -11.47 0.51
CA LEU A 342 -10.56 -10.94 -0.79
C LEU A 342 -9.94 -11.70 -1.95
N ASN A 343 -8.68 -12.07 -1.83
CA ASN A 343 -7.96 -12.83 -2.85
C ASN A 343 -8.54 -14.25 -2.98
N GLU A 344 -8.80 -14.93 -1.86
CA GLU A 344 -9.44 -16.24 -1.88
C GLU A 344 -10.85 -16.18 -2.47
N TYR A 345 -11.64 -15.18 -2.11
CA TYR A 345 -12.97 -14.97 -2.71
C TYR A 345 -12.88 -14.75 -4.22
N LYS A 346 -11.89 -14.03 -4.72
CA LYS A 346 -11.70 -13.80 -6.15
C LYS A 346 -11.33 -15.10 -6.89
N ASN A 347 -10.54 -15.96 -6.28
CA ASN A 347 -10.01 -17.19 -6.88
C ASN A 347 -10.91 -18.41 -6.72
N ASP A 348 -11.74 -18.46 -5.67
CA ASP A 348 -12.62 -19.59 -5.36
C ASP A 348 -13.95 -19.13 -4.75
N LYS A 349 -14.81 -18.53 -5.56
CA LYS A 349 -16.08 -17.94 -5.12
C LYS A 349 -17.03 -18.96 -4.48
N GLU A 350 -16.97 -20.22 -4.92
CA GLU A 350 -17.89 -21.26 -4.45
C GLU A 350 -17.53 -21.76 -3.05
N ASN A 351 -16.23 -21.87 -2.75
CA ASN A 351 -15.75 -22.41 -1.48
C ASN A 351 -15.37 -21.32 -0.47
N SER A 352 -15.34 -20.04 -0.88
CA SER A 352 -15.02 -18.94 0.02
C SER A 352 -16.22 -18.48 0.84
N ASP A 353 -16.02 -18.20 2.13
CA ASP A 353 -17.09 -17.69 2.99
C ASP A 353 -17.28 -16.16 2.83
N LYS A 354 -18.19 -15.79 1.91
CA LYS A 354 -18.59 -14.40 1.69
C LYS A 354 -19.09 -13.72 2.97
N ASN A 355 -19.81 -14.44 3.82
CA ASN A 355 -20.37 -13.87 5.05
C ASN A 355 -19.26 -13.56 6.07
N LEU A 356 -18.28 -14.45 6.18
CA LEU A 356 -17.10 -14.23 7.02
C LEU A 356 -16.35 -12.98 6.57
N LEU A 357 -16.06 -12.85 5.28
CA LEU A 357 -15.40 -11.68 4.70
C LEU A 357 -16.14 -10.38 5.03
N ILE A 358 -17.45 -10.32 4.83
CA ILE A 358 -18.27 -9.14 5.11
C ILE A 358 -18.27 -8.81 6.60
N LYS A 359 -18.43 -9.81 7.47
CA LYS A 359 -18.43 -9.62 8.94
C LYS A 359 -17.05 -9.16 9.43
N PHE A 360 -16.00 -9.78 8.94
CA PHE A 360 -14.62 -9.36 9.24
C PHE A 360 -14.40 -7.89 8.85
N TYR A 361 -14.74 -7.53 7.63
CA TYR A 361 -14.57 -6.16 7.14
C TYR A 361 -15.32 -5.14 8.02
N ARG A 362 -16.59 -5.42 8.34
CA ARG A 362 -17.39 -4.54 9.21
C ARG A 362 -16.78 -4.40 10.60
N ASN A 363 -16.43 -5.51 11.24
CA ASN A 363 -16.02 -5.48 12.65
C ASN A 363 -14.56 -5.09 12.83
N GLN A 364 -13.63 -5.68 12.06
CA GLN A 364 -12.21 -5.47 12.28
C GLN A 364 -11.57 -4.37 11.39
N ILE A 365 -12.25 -3.93 10.35
CA ILE A 365 -11.76 -2.82 9.52
C ILE A 365 -12.55 -1.53 9.78
N THR A 366 -13.86 -1.52 9.51
CA THR A 366 -14.65 -0.28 9.60
C THR A 366 -14.95 0.14 11.02
N ASN A 367 -15.34 -0.79 11.90
CA ASN A 367 -15.74 -0.48 13.27
C ASN A 367 -14.57 -0.47 14.27
N SER A 368 -13.40 -0.96 13.89
CA SER A 368 -12.22 -1.01 14.79
C SER A 368 -11.57 0.35 15.01
N GLY A 369 -11.78 1.30 14.08
CA GLY A 369 -11.08 2.58 14.07
C GLY A 369 -9.64 2.50 13.55
N ILE A 370 -9.22 1.39 12.92
CA ILE A 370 -7.87 1.28 12.32
C ILE A 370 -7.69 2.25 11.14
N ILE A 371 -8.76 2.53 10.40
CA ILE A 371 -8.83 3.60 9.42
C ILE A 371 -9.20 4.86 10.19
N LEU A 372 -8.26 5.81 10.30
CA LEU A 372 -8.42 6.98 11.15
C LEU A 372 -9.44 7.98 10.60
N SER A 373 -9.54 8.08 9.29
CA SER A 373 -10.54 8.88 8.59
C SER A 373 -10.79 8.27 7.20
N TRP A 374 -12.00 8.42 6.70
CA TRP A 374 -12.31 8.07 5.32
C TRP A 374 -12.23 9.32 4.44
N PRO A 375 -11.78 9.20 3.18
CA PRO A 375 -11.81 10.31 2.25
C PRO A 375 -13.25 10.70 1.91
N GLU A 376 -13.42 11.90 1.39
CA GLU A 376 -14.72 12.34 0.86
C GLU A 376 -15.12 11.48 -0.34
N GLU A 377 -16.43 11.23 -0.47
CA GLU A 377 -16.97 10.48 -1.61
C GLU A 377 -16.70 11.26 -2.91
N PRO A 378 -16.46 10.56 -4.03
CA PRO A 378 -16.40 11.22 -5.34
C PRO A 378 -17.69 11.99 -5.62
N ALA A 379 -17.58 13.17 -6.20
CA ALA A 379 -18.73 13.99 -6.58
C ALA A 379 -19.69 13.22 -7.49
N LEU A 380 -21.00 13.55 -7.47
CA LEU A 380 -22.01 12.87 -8.26
C LEU A 380 -21.74 12.91 -9.78
N ASN A 381 -21.03 13.91 -10.25
CA ASN A 381 -20.62 14.07 -11.65
C ASN A 381 -19.22 13.51 -11.95
N SER A 382 -18.53 12.93 -10.96
CA SER A 382 -17.22 12.32 -11.17
C SER A 382 -17.34 11.00 -11.91
N ILE A 383 -16.58 10.84 -12.99
CA ILE A 383 -16.56 9.58 -13.75
C ILE A 383 -16.00 8.41 -12.92
N GLU A 384 -15.14 8.67 -11.94
CA GLU A 384 -14.60 7.65 -11.03
C GLU A 384 -15.69 6.98 -10.21
N ARG A 385 -16.79 7.69 -9.95
CA ARG A 385 -17.94 7.13 -9.25
C ARG A 385 -18.60 6.01 -10.06
N TYR A 386 -18.45 6.05 -11.38
CA TYR A 386 -19.07 5.15 -12.35
C TYR A 386 -18.05 4.30 -13.10
N LYS A 387 -16.87 4.13 -12.55
CA LYS A 387 -15.78 3.38 -13.20
C LYS A 387 -16.22 1.97 -13.65
N ASN A 388 -17.00 1.30 -12.82
CA ASN A 388 -17.53 -0.02 -13.09
C ASN A 388 -18.97 0.05 -13.63
N PHE A 389 -19.34 1.17 -14.24
CA PHE A 389 -20.65 1.42 -14.74
C PHE A 389 -21.05 0.35 -15.77
N SER A 390 -22.15 -0.31 -15.52
CA SER A 390 -22.81 -1.19 -16.47
C SER A 390 -23.81 -0.40 -17.30
N LEU A 391 -23.97 -0.79 -18.58
CA LEU A 391 -25.04 -0.26 -19.43
C LEU A 391 -26.42 -0.82 -19.07
N LYS A 392 -26.51 -1.74 -18.11
CA LYS A 392 -27.77 -2.29 -17.63
C LYS A 392 -28.34 -1.41 -16.54
N SER A 393 -29.58 -0.99 -16.69
CA SER A 393 -30.28 -0.13 -15.71
C SER A 393 -30.37 -0.77 -14.32
N GLU A 394 -30.43 -2.09 -14.25
CA GLU A 394 -30.46 -2.85 -12.99
C GLU A 394 -29.22 -2.66 -12.16
N ASP A 395 -28.07 -2.56 -12.82
CA ASP A 395 -26.77 -2.36 -12.14
C ASP A 395 -26.66 -0.94 -11.56
N LEU A 396 -27.43 0.02 -12.04
CA LEU A 396 -27.50 1.38 -11.48
C LEU A 396 -28.11 1.41 -10.07
N LEU A 397 -28.81 0.35 -9.69
CA LEU A 397 -29.39 0.18 -8.36
C LEU A 397 -28.37 -0.44 -7.38
N ASP A 398 -27.27 -0.98 -7.87
CA ASP A 398 -26.25 -1.57 -7.02
C ASP A 398 -25.38 -0.48 -6.37
N GLU A 399 -25.27 -0.54 -5.06
CA GLU A 399 -24.53 0.42 -4.22
C GLU A 399 -23.06 0.59 -4.66
N GLN A 400 -22.45 -0.46 -5.22
CA GLN A 400 -21.08 -0.42 -5.73
C GLN A 400 -20.82 0.64 -6.81
N TYR A 401 -21.83 1.04 -7.56
CA TYR A 401 -21.71 2.03 -8.63
C TYR A 401 -21.89 3.48 -8.15
N PHE A 402 -22.47 3.67 -6.97
CA PHE A 402 -22.86 5.00 -6.50
C PHE A 402 -22.19 5.41 -5.20
N ARG A 403 -21.63 4.44 -4.46
CA ARG A 403 -21.25 4.69 -3.11
C ARG A 403 -20.24 3.70 -2.57
N MET A 404 -19.38 4.17 -1.69
CA MET A 404 -18.56 3.31 -0.84
C MET A 404 -19.38 2.81 0.36
N GLY A 405 -20.47 2.08 0.13
CA GLY A 405 -21.28 1.46 1.16
C GLY A 405 -21.71 2.37 2.33
N SER A 406 -22.43 1.80 3.27
CA SER A 406 -22.89 2.48 4.49
C SER A 406 -21.77 2.67 5.55
N ILE A 407 -20.57 3.00 5.12
CA ILE A 407 -19.48 3.34 6.04
C ILE A 407 -19.84 4.69 6.67
N PRO A 408 -19.83 4.78 8.00
CA PRO A 408 -20.05 6.06 8.66
C PRO A 408 -19.02 7.07 8.15
N SER A 409 -19.48 8.20 7.61
CA SER A 409 -18.59 9.33 7.36
C SER A 409 -17.92 9.65 8.68
N PRO A 410 -16.59 9.74 8.75
CA PRO A 410 -15.92 10.06 9.99
C PRO A 410 -16.41 11.43 10.47
N GLU A 411 -16.78 11.53 11.72
CA GLU A 411 -17.14 12.79 12.37
C GLU A 411 -15.94 13.75 12.44
N ALA A 412 -14.72 13.22 12.26
CA ALA A 412 -13.48 13.97 12.38
C ALA A 412 -12.93 14.39 11.01
N ILE A 413 -13.35 15.54 10.52
CA ILE A 413 -12.73 16.22 9.37
C ILE A 413 -11.24 16.57 9.64
N GLU A 414 -10.84 16.58 10.91
CA GLU A 414 -9.50 17.01 11.36
C GLU A 414 -8.44 15.90 11.37
N ILE A 415 -8.68 14.76 10.73
CA ILE A 415 -7.72 13.65 10.67
C ILE A 415 -7.52 13.23 9.22
N ALA A 416 -6.26 13.09 8.82
CA ALA A 416 -5.92 12.60 7.48
C ALA A 416 -6.41 11.15 7.24
N PRO A 417 -6.77 10.80 6.00
CA PRO A 417 -7.25 9.46 5.66
C PRO A 417 -6.09 8.46 5.60
N VAL A 418 -5.65 8.00 6.77
CA VAL A 418 -4.52 7.07 6.92
C VAL A 418 -4.86 5.94 7.88
N LEU A 419 -4.05 4.87 7.86
CA LEU A 419 -4.14 3.78 8.82
C LEU A 419 -3.45 4.16 10.14
N GLY A 420 -4.12 3.88 11.24
CA GLY A 420 -3.53 3.92 12.58
C GLY A 420 -2.50 2.80 12.76
N LYS A 421 -1.65 2.93 13.77
CA LYS A 421 -0.59 1.94 14.00
C LYS A 421 -1.13 0.59 14.48
N TYR A 422 -2.10 0.59 15.39
CA TYR A 422 -2.77 -0.57 15.94
C TYR A 422 -4.07 -0.18 16.64
N VAL A 423 -4.93 -1.17 16.84
CA VAL A 423 -6.14 -1.10 17.65
C VAL A 423 -6.11 -2.19 18.73
N GLU A 424 -6.81 -1.97 19.84
CA GLU A 424 -6.92 -2.91 20.94
C GLU A 424 -8.39 -3.35 21.09
N TYR A 425 -8.58 -4.67 21.16
CA TYR A 425 -9.89 -5.29 21.36
C TYR A 425 -10.01 -5.80 22.79
N ASN A 426 -11.01 -5.36 23.53
CA ASN A 426 -11.30 -5.82 24.88
C ASN A 426 -12.21 -7.06 24.81
N THR A 427 -11.69 -8.21 25.24
CA THR A 427 -12.40 -9.50 25.16
C THR A 427 -13.61 -9.59 26.10
N LYS A 428 -13.59 -8.86 27.24
CA LYS A 428 -14.72 -8.84 28.17
C LYS A 428 -15.87 -7.96 27.69
N LYS A 429 -15.54 -6.78 27.14
CA LYS A 429 -16.53 -5.84 26.59
C LYS A 429 -16.95 -6.16 25.17
N GLN A 430 -16.21 -7.03 24.48
CA GLN A 430 -16.39 -7.41 23.09
C GLN A 430 -16.40 -6.21 22.12
N GLU A 431 -15.54 -5.22 22.41
CA GLU A 431 -15.44 -3.98 21.61
C GLU A 431 -13.99 -3.55 21.40
N PHE A 432 -13.74 -2.80 20.34
CA PHE A 432 -12.47 -2.10 20.13
C PHE A 432 -12.46 -0.84 20.99
N CYS A 433 -11.40 -0.66 21.78
CA CYS A 433 -11.35 0.41 22.79
C CYS A 433 -10.30 1.48 22.53
N ASN A 434 -9.14 1.12 22.02
CA ASN A 434 -8.03 2.06 21.82
C ASN A 434 -7.48 1.95 20.40
N CYS A 435 -7.25 3.10 19.78
CA CYS A 435 -6.52 3.18 18.51
C CYS A 435 -5.29 4.08 18.67
N ARG A 436 -4.12 3.57 18.30
CA ARG A 436 -2.90 4.39 18.26
C ARG A 436 -2.90 5.24 17.00
N LYS A 437 -3.41 6.45 17.12
CA LYS A 437 -3.50 7.45 16.04
C LYS A 437 -2.12 8.03 15.73
N SER A 438 -1.29 7.29 15.00
CA SER A 438 0.00 7.77 14.51
C SER A 438 0.22 7.24 13.10
N PHE A 439 0.58 8.13 12.18
CA PHE A 439 1.00 7.75 10.84
C PHE A 439 2.39 7.12 10.88
N ASP A 440 2.55 6.01 10.19
CA ASP A 440 3.82 5.34 9.94
C ASP A 440 3.92 5.07 8.42
N SER A 441 4.87 5.74 7.74
CA SER A 441 4.98 5.68 6.29
C SER A 441 5.28 4.28 5.77
N ASN A 442 6.13 3.51 6.49
CA ASN A 442 6.48 2.15 6.08
C ASN A 442 5.22 1.27 5.99
N LYS A 443 4.34 1.37 7.00
CA LYS A 443 3.11 0.58 7.05
C LYS A 443 2.08 1.04 6.04
N ASN A 444 1.83 2.35 6.02
CA ASN A 444 0.78 2.91 5.16
C ASN A 444 1.10 2.69 3.67
N PHE A 445 2.30 3.05 3.20
CA PHE A 445 2.63 2.88 1.79
C PHE A 445 2.73 1.40 1.38
N PHE A 446 3.25 0.54 2.24
CA PHE A 446 3.27 -0.90 1.99
C PHE A 446 1.86 -1.47 1.79
N LEU A 447 0.95 -1.15 2.69
CA LEU A 447 -0.41 -1.67 2.64
C LEU A 447 -1.23 -1.03 1.50
N TRP A 448 -1.06 0.27 1.24
CA TRP A 448 -1.71 0.92 0.09
C TRP A 448 -1.23 0.37 -1.24
N PHE A 449 0.07 0.13 -1.35
CA PHE A 449 0.61 -0.55 -2.53
C PHE A 449 -0.01 -1.93 -2.72
N LEU A 450 -0.04 -2.76 -1.69
CA LEU A 450 -0.61 -4.11 -1.79
C LEU A 450 -2.09 -4.08 -2.17
N ILE A 451 -2.87 -3.16 -1.62
CA ILE A 451 -4.29 -2.98 -1.99
C ILE A 451 -4.40 -2.65 -3.48
N LEU A 452 -3.66 -1.66 -3.97
CA LEU A 452 -3.70 -1.28 -5.39
C LEU A 452 -3.17 -2.39 -6.31
N TYR A 453 -2.16 -3.13 -5.87
CA TYR A 453 -1.49 -4.15 -6.67
C TYR A 453 -2.29 -5.45 -6.78
N THR A 454 -2.92 -5.89 -5.66
CA THR A 454 -3.64 -7.18 -5.61
C THR A 454 -5.13 -7.08 -5.93
N LEU A 455 -5.76 -5.92 -5.65
CA LEU A 455 -7.18 -5.70 -5.89
C LEU A 455 -7.47 -5.00 -7.24
N LYS A 456 -6.51 -4.96 -8.16
CA LYS A 456 -6.75 -4.47 -9.53
C LYS A 456 -7.97 -5.16 -10.14
N ASN A 457 -8.91 -4.36 -10.59
CA ASN A 457 -10.06 -4.80 -11.40
C ASN A 457 -9.69 -4.86 -12.87
#